data_5c6a17ba46f57b1627d2d85de974c1ab
#
_entry.id   5c6a17ba46f57b1627d2d85de974c1ab
#
_cell.length_a   1.000
_cell.length_b   1.000
_cell.length_c   1.000
_cell.angle_alpha   90.00
_cell.angle_beta   90.00
_cell.angle_gamma   90.00
#
_symmetry.space_group_name_H-M   'P 1'
#
loop_
_entity.id
_entity.type
_entity.pdbx_description
1 polymer ?
#
loop_
_entity_poly.entity_id
_entity_poly.type
_entity_poly.pdbx_seq_one_letter_code
_entity_poly.pdbx_strand_id
1 'polypeptide(L)'
;MKKTLLTSLFVMIVALCSATEPYFRATWVSTVANIDFPTKAAIGNYEQQKADLIAMLDEFQTMNLNAIVFQVRPTADALYASELEPWSAWLTGKQGEAATYDPLEFVCAEAHKRGIDVHVWINPYRVTGGGSKIEDIAPNHIYHQHPEWFLKYGTQWYFAPHLQETRDFLCKVVADLVNRYDIQAIHMDDYFYPYPVSGQDFPDAEAFAADPRGFDNVGDWRRDNVNLAIEQVHNTINSIKPEVQFGISPFGIWRNKVNDPRGSETNGLQNYDQLYADILLWMEKGWIDYVVPQLYWEIGKKIADYEVLARWWAQYATDKCRVYIGMAPYHLGNPKMAAAWNEGNEICRQLRLNRTIDGITGECYFPSNVLLKNHHNVADSLKQVFYPTYVPAPRK
;
A
#
# COMPACT_ATOMS: atom_id res chain seq x y z
N MET A 1 31.36 5.28 -74.78
CA MET A 1 30.13 5.31 -74.00
C MET A 1 30.40 4.54 -72.70
N LYS A 2 30.74 5.24 -71.62
CA LYS A 2 30.90 4.65 -70.25
C LYS A 2 29.60 4.84 -69.46
N LYS A 3 28.95 3.75 -69.13
CA LYS A 3 27.77 3.75 -68.27
C LYS A 3 28.27 3.80 -66.79
N THR A 4 27.97 4.88 -66.10
CA THR A 4 28.20 5.02 -64.68
C THR A 4 26.98 4.44 -63.94
N LEU A 5 27.21 3.36 -63.20
CA LEU A 5 26.20 2.79 -62.30
C LEU A 5 26.22 3.59 -60.97
N LEU A 6 25.13 4.29 -60.67
CA LEU A 6 24.91 4.93 -59.37
C LEU A 6 24.27 3.89 -58.45
N THR A 7 25.03 3.42 -57.47
CA THR A 7 24.52 2.52 -56.44
C THR A 7 24.04 3.38 -55.26
N SER A 8 22.73 3.53 -55.09
CA SER A 8 22.12 4.23 -53.91
C SER A 8 22.20 3.31 -52.71
N LEU A 9 23.00 3.66 -51.72
CA LEU A 9 23.09 3.01 -50.44
C LEU A 9 21.93 3.51 -49.55
N PHE A 10 20.90 2.70 -49.35
CA PHE A 10 19.80 2.95 -48.46
C PHE A 10 20.25 2.60 -47.02
N VAL A 11 20.65 3.57 -46.23
CA VAL A 11 20.93 3.38 -44.80
C VAL A 11 19.60 3.29 -44.06
N MET A 12 19.21 2.07 -43.73
CA MET A 12 18.05 1.80 -42.88
C MET A 12 18.48 2.09 -41.42
N ILE A 13 18.12 3.27 -40.89
CA ILE A 13 18.26 3.57 -39.50
C ILE A 13 17.15 2.78 -38.77
N VAL A 14 17.50 1.60 -38.26
CA VAL A 14 16.67 0.91 -37.25
C VAL A 14 16.82 1.69 -35.96
N ALA A 15 15.83 2.56 -35.66
CA ALA A 15 15.67 3.11 -34.33
C ALA A 15 15.34 1.92 -33.42
N LEU A 16 16.35 1.42 -32.71
CA LEU A 16 16.15 0.57 -31.54
C LEU A 16 15.43 1.40 -30.51
N CYS A 17 14.09 1.34 -30.53
CA CYS A 17 13.29 1.79 -29.42
C CYS A 17 13.63 0.84 -28.26
N SER A 18 14.65 1.18 -27.47
CA SER A 18 14.91 0.52 -26.20
C SER A 18 13.68 0.77 -25.35
N ALA A 19 12.80 -0.22 -25.28
CA ALA A 19 11.68 -0.18 -24.32
C ALA A 19 12.33 -0.02 -22.95
N THR A 20 12.08 1.11 -22.32
CA THR A 20 12.52 1.32 -20.94
C THR A 20 11.77 0.31 -20.07
N GLU A 21 12.52 -0.47 -19.30
CA GLU A 21 11.94 -1.47 -18.40
C GLU A 21 10.89 -0.82 -17.49
N PRO A 22 9.74 -1.46 -17.28
CA PRO A 22 8.71 -0.98 -16.39
C PRO A 22 9.28 -0.78 -14.98
N TYR A 23 8.94 0.36 -14.36
CA TYR A 23 9.44 0.73 -13.04
C TYR A 23 8.31 1.37 -12.23
N PHE A 24 8.01 0.85 -11.04
CA PHE A 24 6.91 1.34 -10.23
C PHE A 24 7.25 2.70 -9.60
N ARG A 25 6.43 3.71 -9.89
CA ARG A 25 6.59 5.10 -9.42
C ARG A 25 5.27 5.56 -8.84
N ALA A 26 5.07 5.31 -7.56
CA ALA A 26 3.76 5.49 -6.95
C ALA A 26 3.79 6.40 -5.73
N THR A 27 2.61 6.82 -5.32
CA THR A 27 2.39 7.46 -4.03
C THR A 27 1.12 6.93 -3.38
N TRP A 28 1.12 6.83 -2.04
CA TRP A 28 -0.09 6.56 -1.30
C TRP A 28 -0.94 7.83 -1.19
N VAL A 29 -2.23 7.67 -1.47
CA VAL A 29 -3.26 8.68 -1.21
C VAL A 29 -4.10 8.19 -0.05
N SER A 30 -3.79 8.67 1.14
CA SER A 30 -4.42 8.26 2.40
C SER A 30 -5.70 9.07 2.68
N THR A 31 -6.79 8.36 2.96
CA THR A 31 -8.08 8.98 3.26
C THR A 31 -8.40 8.98 4.75
N VAL A 32 -7.82 8.04 5.52
CA VAL A 32 -7.98 8.03 6.98
C VAL A 32 -7.50 9.35 7.58
N ALA A 33 -8.28 9.89 8.50
CA ALA A 33 -8.03 11.17 9.15
C ALA A 33 -7.87 12.36 8.17
N ASN A 34 -8.28 12.20 6.90
CA ASN A 34 -8.13 13.20 5.84
C ASN A 34 -6.68 13.65 5.66
N ILE A 35 -5.74 12.69 5.68
CA ILE A 35 -4.30 12.98 5.52
C ILE A 35 -4.05 13.59 4.15
N ASP A 36 -4.56 12.96 3.08
CA ASP A 36 -4.39 13.43 1.71
C ASP A 36 -5.72 13.80 1.05
N PHE A 37 -6.74 12.94 1.19
CA PHE A 37 -8.02 13.09 0.50
C PHE A 37 -9.21 12.58 1.34
N PRO A 38 -10.38 13.23 1.24
CA PRO A 38 -10.53 14.63 0.83
C PRO A 38 -9.85 15.58 1.81
N THR A 39 -9.56 16.80 1.39
CA THR A 39 -9.12 17.83 2.34
C THR A 39 -10.24 18.06 3.37
N LYS A 40 -9.89 18.45 4.60
CA LYS A 40 -10.90 18.71 5.65
C LYS A 40 -11.96 19.73 5.25
N ALA A 41 -11.58 20.70 4.41
CA ALA A 41 -12.49 21.71 3.89
C ALA A 41 -13.42 21.17 2.80
N ALA A 42 -13.06 20.08 2.14
CA ALA A 42 -13.86 19.46 1.07
C ALA A 42 -14.74 18.30 1.56
N ILE A 43 -14.74 17.97 2.86
CA ILE A 43 -15.64 16.96 3.41
C ILE A 43 -17.11 17.32 3.07
N GLY A 44 -17.82 16.39 2.42
CA GLY A 44 -19.21 16.62 1.96
C GLY A 44 -19.37 17.60 0.78
N ASN A 45 -18.29 18.23 0.31
CA ASN A 45 -18.31 19.09 -0.89
C ASN A 45 -17.77 18.32 -2.10
N TYR A 46 -18.64 17.61 -2.78
CA TYR A 46 -18.27 16.64 -3.82
C TYR A 46 -17.66 17.28 -5.08
N GLU A 47 -18.07 18.49 -5.45
CA GLU A 47 -17.46 19.20 -6.58
C GLU A 47 -16.02 19.63 -6.26
N GLN A 48 -15.76 20.08 -5.02
CA GLN A 48 -14.41 20.37 -4.58
C GLN A 48 -13.55 19.10 -4.50
N GLN A 49 -14.12 17.98 -4.03
CA GLN A 49 -13.40 16.69 -3.99
C GLN A 49 -12.95 16.24 -5.38
N LYS A 50 -13.83 16.36 -6.39
CA LYS A 50 -13.50 16.04 -7.79
C LYS A 50 -12.39 16.95 -8.32
N ALA A 51 -12.51 18.27 -8.06
CA ALA A 51 -11.49 19.23 -8.48
C ALA A 51 -10.12 18.96 -7.82
N ASP A 52 -10.11 18.64 -6.52
CA ASP A 52 -8.90 18.29 -5.78
C ASP A 52 -8.24 17.02 -6.34
N LEU A 53 -9.03 15.99 -6.67
CA LEU A 53 -8.52 14.75 -7.29
C LEU A 53 -7.92 15.00 -8.68
N ILE A 54 -8.56 15.79 -9.52
CA ILE A 54 -8.02 16.16 -10.83
C ILE A 54 -6.69 16.87 -10.67
N ALA A 55 -6.62 17.91 -9.83
CA ALA A 55 -5.41 18.66 -9.58
C ALA A 55 -4.27 17.78 -9.03
N MET A 56 -4.59 16.86 -8.13
CA MET A 56 -3.65 15.90 -7.58
C MET A 56 -3.08 14.98 -8.66
N LEU A 57 -3.93 14.41 -9.51
CA LEU A 57 -3.52 13.51 -10.59
C LEU A 57 -2.74 14.24 -11.69
N ASP A 58 -3.07 15.50 -11.99
CA ASP A 58 -2.31 16.35 -12.91
C ASP A 58 -0.87 16.56 -12.40
N GLU A 59 -0.71 16.86 -11.12
CA GLU A 59 0.62 16.99 -10.52
C GLU A 59 1.40 15.67 -10.53
N PHE A 60 0.75 14.53 -10.24
CA PHE A 60 1.40 13.21 -10.32
C PHE A 60 1.84 12.89 -11.75
N GLN A 61 1.03 13.21 -12.75
CA GLN A 61 1.42 13.07 -14.15
C GLN A 61 2.65 13.93 -14.48
N THR A 62 2.73 15.17 -13.99
CA THR A 62 3.92 16.01 -14.22
C THR A 62 5.19 15.44 -13.59
N MET A 63 5.07 14.64 -12.54
CA MET A 63 6.18 13.93 -11.87
C MET A 63 6.53 12.59 -12.56
N ASN A 64 5.83 12.22 -13.64
CA ASN A 64 5.93 10.91 -14.27
C ASN A 64 5.70 9.74 -13.29
N LEU A 65 4.84 9.95 -12.28
CA LEU A 65 4.28 8.85 -11.48
C LEU A 65 3.34 8.06 -12.38
N ASN A 66 3.35 6.74 -12.22
CA ASN A 66 2.59 5.82 -13.07
C ASN A 66 1.59 4.97 -12.30
N ALA A 67 1.52 5.14 -10.99
CA ALA A 67 0.53 4.50 -10.14
C ALA A 67 0.20 5.35 -8.91
N ILE A 68 -1.01 5.16 -8.39
CA ILE A 68 -1.42 5.61 -7.06
C ILE A 68 -1.92 4.43 -6.23
N VAL A 69 -1.64 4.47 -4.92
CA VAL A 69 -2.20 3.53 -3.95
C VAL A 69 -3.28 4.29 -3.17
N PHE A 70 -4.52 4.20 -3.65
CA PHE A 70 -5.66 5.00 -3.19
C PHE A 70 -6.45 4.27 -2.11
N GLN A 71 -6.52 4.85 -0.91
CA GLN A 71 -7.21 4.25 0.22
C GLN A 71 -8.73 4.41 0.09
N VAL A 72 -9.43 3.28 -0.07
CA VAL A 72 -10.90 3.26 -0.22
C VAL A 72 -11.62 2.62 0.95
N ARG A 73 -10.91 1.88 1.81
CA ARG A 73 -11.45 1.21 2.98
C ARG A 73 -10.56 1.44 4.20
N PRO A 74 -10.64 2.59 4.86
CA PRO A 74 -9.78 2.92 6.00
C PRO A 74 -10.20 2.25 7.31
N THR A 75 -11.51 2.12 7.59
CA THR A 75 -12.06 1.71 8.90
C THR A 75 -13.37 0.92 8.76
N ALA A 76 -13.36 -0.17 7.98
CA ALA A 76 -14.56 -0.98 7.69
C ALA A 76 -15.74 -0.12 7.18
N ASP A 77 -15.42 0.87 6.40
CA ASP A 77 -16.32 1.79 5.72
C ASP A 77 -15.73 2.14 4.33
N ALA A 78 -16.54 2.64 3.43
CA ALA A 78 -16.19 2.74 2.03
C ALA A 78 -16.11 4.18 1.51
N LEU A 79 -15.08 4.48 0.71
CA LEU A 79 -15.02 5.66 -0.15
C LEU A 79 -15.39 5.28 -1.61
N TYR A 80 -16.35 4.40 -1.76
CA TYR A 80 -16.96 3.97 -3.03
C TYR A 80 -18.38 3.49 -2.76
N ALA A 81 -19.20 3.34 -3.80
CA ALA A 81 -20.60 2.92 -3.66
C ALA A 81 -20.68 1.42 -3.29
N SER A 82 -20.45 1.08 -2.02
CA SER A 82 -20.52 -0.29 -1.50
C SER A 82 -21.92 -0.64 -1.04
N GLU A 83 -22.37 -1.87 -1.33
CA GLU A 83 -23.57 -2.46 -0.74
C GLU A 83 -23.26 -3.25 0.55
N LEU A 84 -21.98 -3.45 0.86
CA LEU A 84 -21.51 -4.27 1.98
C LEU A 84 -21.15 -3.43 3.21
N GLU A 85 -20.68 -2.21 3.01
CA GLU A 85 -20.17 -1.34 4.05
C GLU A 85 -20.72 0.09 3.92
N PRO A 86 -20.88 0.82 5.04
CA PRO A 86 -21.39 2.20 5.00
C PRO A 86 -20.39 3.13 4.31
N TRP A 87 -20.90 4.25 3.78
CA TRP A 87 -20.06 5.36 3.33
C TRP A 87 -19.18 5.88 4.47
N SER A 88 -17.92 6.17 4.16
CA SER A 88 -16.97 6.63 5.16
C SER A 88 -17.26 8.07 5.62
N ALA A 89 -17.16 8.28 6.94
CA ALA A 89 -17.23 9.61 7.52
C ALA A 89 -16.12 10.55 7.03
N TRP A 90 -14.98 10.01 6.62
CA TRP A 90 -13.90 10.82 6.07
C TRP A 90 -14.27 11.49 4.75
N LEU A 91 -15.19 10.90 3.99
CA LEU A 91 -15.70 11.43 2.73
C LEU A 91 -16.86 12.44 2.92
N THR A 92 -17.84 12.06 3.74
CA THR A 92 -19.14 12.73 3.83
C THR A 92 -19.28 13.60 5.06
N GLY A 93 -18.45 13.36 6.09
CA GLY A 93 -18.56 13.98 7.42
C GLY A 93 -19.35 13.16 8.42
N LYS A 94 -20.16 12.19 7.96
CA LYS A 94 -20.92 11.27 8.81
C LYS A 94 -20.96 9.89 8.18
N GLN A 95 -20.51 8.87 8.94
CA GLN A 95 -20.55 7.49 8.45
C GLN A 95 -21.97 7.04 8.10
N GLY A 96 -22.14 6.41 6.93
CA GLY A 96 -23.42 5.95 6.41
C GLY A 96 -24.23 7.00 5.65
N GLU A 97 -23.81 8.26 5.64
CA GLU A 97 -24.40 9.27 4.78
C GLU A 97 -23.93 9.09 3.33
N ALA A 98 -24.86 8.99 2.38
CA ALA A 98 -24.55 8.68 1.01
C ALA A 98 -23.86 9.85 0.30
N ALA A 99 -22.78 9.57 -0.42
CA ALA A 99 -22.19 10.50 -1.36
C ALA A 99 -23.03 10.57 -2.66
N THR A 100 -22.95 11.69 -3.37
CA THR A 100 -23.66 11.88 -4.66
C THR A 100 -22.83 11.44 -5.87
N TYR A 101 -21.63 10.92 -5.66
CA TYR A 101 -20.75 10.35 -6.69
C TYR A 101 -19.96 9.19 -6.10
N ASP A 102 -19.39 8.37 -6.96
CA ASP A 102 -18.48 7.31 -6.58
C ASP A 102 -17.02 7.78 -6.74
N PRO A 103 -16.28 8.04 -5.64
CA PRO A 103 -14.90 8.50 -5.71
C PRO A 103 -13.95 7.53 -6.40
N LEU A 104 -14.15 6.22 -6.22
CA LEU A 104 -13.26 5.22 -6.84
C LEU A 104 -13.48 5.13 -8.34
N GLU A 105 -14.74 5.12 -8.80
CA GLU A 105 -15.04 5.17 -10.23
C GLU A 105 -14.44 6.43 -10.88
N PHE A 106 -14.62 7.59 -10.22
CA PHE A 106 -14.08 8.86 -10.69
C PHE A 106 -12.55 8.84 -10.76
N VAL A 107 -11.87 8.35 -9.71
CA VAL A 107 -10.40 8.25 -9.68
C VAL A 107 -9.88 7.31 -10.76
N CYS A 108 -10.48 6.14 -10.95
CA CYS A 108 -10.09 5.23 -12.02
C CYS A 108 -10.17 5.91 -13.40
N ALA A 109 -11.30 6.57 -13.69
CA ALA A 109 -11.50 7.25 -14.97
C ALA A 109 -10.47 8.38 -15.19
N GLU A 110 -10.20 9.20 -14.17
CA GLU A 110 -9.27 10.32 -14.29
C GLU A 110 -7.79 9.91 -14.27
N ALA A 111 -7.42 8.90 -13.48
CA ALA A 111 -6.07 8.36 -13.43
C ALA A 111 -5.66 7.72 -14.77
N HIS A 112 -6.55 6.90 -15.35
CA HIS A 112 -6.27 6.22 -16.62
C HIS A 112 -6.09 7.18 -17.80
N LYS A 113 -6.80 8.31 -17.84
CA LYS A 113 -6.58 9.37 -18.83
C LYS A 113 -5.14 9.92 -18.80
N ARG A 114 -4.47 9.79 -17.66
CA ARG A 114 -3.11 10.28 -17.40
C ARG A 114 -2.04 9.19 -17.44
N GLY A 115 -2.43 7.95 -17.77
CA GLY A 115 -1.53 6.80 -17.75
C GLY A 115 -1.13 6.36 -16.34
N ILE A 116 -1.95 6.64 -15.34
CA ILE A 116 -1.71 6.31 -13.93
C ILE A 116 -2.58 5.11 -13.56
N ASP A 117 -1.94 4.02 -13.09
CA ASP A 117 -2.62 2.83 -12.57
C ASP A 117 -3.21 3.10 -11.18
N VAL A 118 -4.34 2.47 -10.88
CA VAL A 118 -5.01 2.60 -9.58
C VAL A 118 -4.88 1.30 -8.81
N HIS A 119 -4.12 1.34 -7.71
CA HIS A 119 -4.02 0.29 -6.72
C HIS A 119 -4.93 0.63 -5.55
N VAL A 120 -5.96 -0.18 -5.33
CA VAL A 120 -6.97 0.07 -4.30
C VAL A 120 -6.47 -0.39 -2.95
N TRP A 121 -6.27 0.56 -2.03
CA TRP A 121 -5.80 0.28 -0.68
C TRP A 121 -6.98 0.07 0.28
N ILE A 122 -6.99 -1.10 0.90
CA ILE A 122 -7.93 -1.48 1.95
C ILE A 122 -7.18 -1.87 3.23
N ASN A 123 -7.69 -1.46 4.39
CA ASN A 123 -7.27 -2.04 5.66
C ASN A 123 -8.15 -3.27 5.95
N PRO A 124 -7.59 -4.46 6.19
CA PRO A 124 -8.39 -5.68 6.29
C PRO A 124 -9.27 -5.76 7.54
N TYR A 125 -8.79 -5.26 8.70
CA TYR A 125 -9.41 -5.58 9.99
C TYR A 125 -9.80 -4.40 10.87
N ARG A 126 -9.25 -3.19 10.64
CA ARG A 126 -9.56 -2.03 11.48
C ARG A 126 -10.99 -1.54 11.27
N VAL A 127 -11.72 -1.35 12.39
CA VAL A 127 -13.13 -0.92 12.38
C VAL A 127 -13.30 0.50 12.88
N THR A 128 -12.58 0.89 13.95
CA THR A 128 -12.62 2.27 14.44
C THR A 128 -11.25 2.92 14.31
N GLY A 129 -11.24 4.23 14.09
CA GLY A 129 -10.01 5.03 14.01
C GLY A 129 -10.04 6.19 15.01
N GLY A 130 -8.90 6.74 15.33
CA GLY A 130 -8.63 7.99 16.01
C GLY A 130 -9.72 8.67 16.86
N GLY A 131 -10.31 7.97 17.85
CA GLY A 131 -11.34 8.55 18.73
C GLY A 131 -12.78 8.21 18.35
N SER A 132 -13.02 7.49 17.27
CA SER A 132 -14.36 6.98 16.94
C SER A 132 -14.79 5.93 17.95
N LYS A 133 -16.05 5.99 18.38
CA LYS A 133 -16.65 5.02 19.29
C LYS A 133 -17.47 4.00 18.51
N ILE A 134 -17.52 2.78 19.01
CA ILE A 134 -18.31 1.73 18.38
C ILE A 134 -19.82 2.02 18.43
N GLU A 135 -20.25 2.77 19.42
CA GLU A 135 -21.63 3.18 19.61
C GLU A 135 -22.10 4.19 18.54
N ASP A 136 -21.16 4.90 17.92
CA ASP A 136 -21.44 5.93 16.91
C ASP A 136 -21.39 5.37 15.48
N ILE A 137 -21.14 4.07 15.34
CA ILE A 137 -21.04 3.41 14.01
C ILE A 137 -22.37 3.41 13.28
N ALA A 138 -22.35 3.57 11.97
CA ALA A 138 -23.57 3.70 11.17
C ALA A 138 -24.52 2.50 11.34
N PRO A 139 -25.86 2.72 11.36
CA PRO A 139 -26.84 1.65 11.58
C PRO A 139 -26.77 0.50 10.56
N ASN A 140 -26.26 0.75 9.36
CA ASN A 140 -26.07 -0.26 8.32
C ASN A 140 -24.69 -0.94 8.34
N HIS A 141 -23.87 -0.66 9.36
CA HIS A 141 -22.58 -1.36 9.51
C HIS A 141 -22.82 -2.80 9.96
N ILE A 142 -22.01 -3.73 9.43
CA ILE A 142 -22.10 -5.17 9.70
C ILE A 142 -21.98 -5.50 11.21
N TYR A 143 -21.37 -4.63 12.00
CA TYR A 143 -21.29 -4.76 13.46
C TYR A 143 -22.66 -4.98 14.13
N HIS A 144 -23.71 -4.32 13.65
CA HIS A 144 -25.05 -4.45 14.23
C HIS A 144 -25.69 -5.81 13.95
N GLN A 145 -25.23 -6.53 12.93
CA GLN A 145 -25.71 -7.86 12.57
C GLN A 145 -24.86 -8.95 13.25
N HIS A 146 -23.56 -8.71 13.37
CA HIS A 146 -22.56 -9.68 13.85
C HIS A 146 -21.60 -9.04 14.86
N PRO A 147 -22.05 -8.59 16.04
CA PRO A 147 -21.16 -8.00 17.03
C PRO A 147 -20.07 -8.97 17.53
N GLU A 148 -20.30 -10.29 17.46
CA GLU A 148 -19.35 -11.33 17.81
C GLU A 148 -18.13 -11.43 16.87
N TRP A 149 -18.18 -10.78 15.71
CA TRP A 149 -17.03 -10.71 14.79
C TRP A 149 -15.97 -9.69 15.21
N PHE A 150 -16.22 -8.91 16.26
CA PHE A 150 -15.43 -7.76 16.59
C PHE A 150 -14.79 -7.86 17.97
N LEU A 151 -13.51 -7.49 18.03
CA LEU A 151 -12.71 -7.50 19.25
C LEU A 151 -12.19 -6.09 19.55
N LYS A 152 -12.28 -5.70 20.82
CA LYS A 152 -11.71 -4.43 21.29
C LYS A 152 -10.28 -4.64 21.76
N TYR A 153 -9.35 -3.86 21.21
CA TYR A 153 -7.95 -3.87 21.64
C TYR A 153 -7.43 -2.43 21.76
N GLY A 154 -6.89 -2.10 22.94
CA GLY A 154 -6.58 -0.72 23.26
C GLY A 154 -7.84 0.15 23.22
N THR A 155 -7.80 1.20 22.43
CA THR A 155 -8.94 2.13 22.22
C THR A 155 -9.74 1.86 20.94
N GLN A 156 -9.37 0.84 20.18
CA GLN A 156 -9.93 0.58 18.85
C GLN A 156 -10.62 -0.79 18.78
N TRP A 157 -11.45 -0.94 17.76
CA TRP A 157 -12.12 -2.19 17.42
C TRP A 157 -11.60 -2.76 16.10
N TYR A 158 -11.54 -4.08 16.04
CA TYR A 158 -11.02 -4.83 14.90
C TYR A 158 -11.93 -6.02 14.60
N PHE A 159 -12.02 -6.42 13.35
CA PHE A 159 -12.51 -7.75 13.04
C PHE A 159 -11.61 -8.80 13.69
N ALA A 160 -12.20 -9.91 14.12
CA ALA A 160 -11.49 -11.05 14.71
C ALA A 160 -10.81 -11.88 13.60
N PRO A 161 -9.46 -11.84 13.46
CA PRO A 161 -8.80 -12.50 12.32
C PRO A 161 -8.92 -14.03 12.30
N HIS A 162 -9.22 -14.62 13.46
CA HIS A 162 -9.37 -16.08 13.60
C HIS A 162 -10.69 -16.64 13.06
N LEU A 163 -11.71 -15.79 12.89
CA LEU A 163 -13.01 -16.24 12.40
C LEU A 163 -13.02 -16.41 10.87
N GLN A 164 -13.56 -17.53 10.41
CA GLN A 164 -13.76 -17.77 8.97
C GLN A 164 -14.70 -16.73 8.38
N GLU A 165 -15.75 -16.38 9.10
CA GLU A 165 -16.78 -15.43 8.67
C GLU A 165 -16.19 -14.04 8.36
N THR A 166 -15.22 -13.58 9.16
CA THR A 166 -14.56 -12.29 8.93
C THR A 166 -13.64 -12.32 7.70
N ARG A 167 -12.97 -13.45 7.44
CA ARG A 167 -12.20 -13.68 6.22
C ARG A 167 -13.11 -13.75 4.99
N ASP A 168 -14.24 -14.45 5.09
CA ASP A 168 -15.23 -14.51 4.02
C ASP A 168 -15.84 -13.14 3.71
N PHE A 169 -16.10 -12.32 4.74
CA PHE A 169 -16.57 -10.97 4.56
C PHE A 169 -15.53 -10.09 3.86
N LEU A 170 -14.26 -10.17 4.25
CA LEU A 170 -13.16 -9.49 3.57
C LEU A 170 -13.08 -9.89 2.10
N CYS A 171 -13.21 -11.17 1.79
CA CYS A 171 -13.20 -11.66 0.41
C CYS A 171 -14.41 -11.17 -0.39
N LYS A 172 -15.59 -10.99 0.23
CA LYS A 172 -16.75 -10.35 -0.43
C LYS A 172 -16.46 -8.89 -0.78
N VAL A 173 -15.82 -8.14 0.12
CA VAL A 173 -15.40 -6.75 -0.14
C VAL A 173 -14.40 -6.70 -1.30
N VAL A 174 -13.39 -7.58 -1.30
CA VAL A 174 -12.40 -7.67 -2.39
C VAL A 174 -13.08 -8.05 -3.71
N ALA A 175 -13.98 -9.02 -3.69
CA ALA A 175 -14.73 -9.45 -4.89
C ALA A 175 -15.58 -8.32 -5.46
N ASP A 176 -16.25 -7.52 -4.61
CA ASP A 176 -17.01 -6.35 -5.03
C ASP A 176 -16.14 -5.33 -5.76
N LEU A 177 -14.99 -4.99 -5.19
CA LEU A 177 -14.01 -4.08 -5.77
C LEU A 177 -13.46 -4.57 -7.12
N VAL A 178 -13.01 -5.82 -7.18
CA VAL A 178 -12.41 -6.42 -8.39
C VAL A 178 -13.44 -6.56 -9.51
N ASN A 179 -14.67 -6.95 -9.21
CA ASN A 179 -15.71 -7.10 -10.23
C ASN A 179 -16.15 -5.77 -10.85
N ARG A 180 -16.31 -4.73 -10.02
CA ARG A 180 -16.99 -3.50 -10.43
C ARG A 180 -16.08 -2.42 -10.97
N TYR A 181 -14.81 -2.39 -10.56
CA TYR A 181 -13.91 -1.29 -10.90
C TYR A 181 -12.80 -1.73 -11.82
N ASP A 182 -12.35 -0.80 -12.67
CA ASP A 182 -11.16 -0.97 -13.51
C ASP A 182 -9.91 -0.58 -12.69
N ILE A 183 -9.46 -1.53 -11.84
CA ILE A 183 -8.33 -1.37 -10.95
C ILE A 183 -7.19 -2.30 -11.35
N GLN A 184 -5.96 -1.90 -11.08
CA GLN A 184 -4.79 -2.69 -11.42
C GLN A 184 -4.27 -3.54 -10.27
N ALA A 185 -4.63 -3.18 -9.03
CA ALA A 185 -4.30 -4.00 -7.86
C ALA A 185 -5.26 -3.79 -6.69
N ILE A 186 -5.36 -4.82 -5.84
CA ILE A 186 -5.73 -4.70 -4.43
C ILE A 186 -4.45 -4.56 -3.61
N HIS A 187 -4.42 -3.62 -2.68
CA HIS A 187 -3.29 -3.34 -1.81
C HIS A 187 -3.73 -3.33 -0.35
N MET A 188 -2.96 -4.01 0.52
CA MET A 188 -3.17 -3.94 1.97
C MET A 188 -1.93 -3.36 2.64
N ASP A 189 -2.15 -2.68 3.77
CA ASP A 189 -1.09 -2.16 4.63
C ASP A 189 -0.55 -3.24 5.59
N ASP A 190 0.10 -2.82 6.67
CA ASP A 190 0.73 -3.69 7.68
C ASP A 190 -0.17 -3.98 8.89
N TYR A 191 -1.42 -3.51 8.90
CA TYR A 191 -2.35 -3.66 10.02
C TYR A 191 -3.19 -4.94 9.92
N PHE A 192 -2.55 -6.10 9.98
CA PHE A 192 -3.25 -7.39 10.11
C PHE A 192 -3.69 -7.59 11.57
N TYR A 193 -2.85 -8.14 12.44
CA TYR A 193 -3.01 -7.87 13.87
C TYR A 193 -2.52 -6.46 14.18
N PRO A 194 -3.17 -5.75 15.13
CA PRO A 194 -2.77 -4.37 15.45
C PRO A 194 -1.38 -4.32 16.10
N TYR A 195 -0.77 -3.15 16.03
CA TYR A 195 0.47 -2.87 16.75
C TYR A 195 0.30 -3.14 18.25
N PRO A 196 1.31 -3.71 18.93
CA PRO A 196 1.23 -4.04 20.33
C PRO A 196 0.90 -2.83 21.22
N VAL A 197 -0.10 -2.99 22.07
CA VAL A 197 -0.42 -2.04 23.14
C VAL A 197 0.27 -2.49 24.43
N SER A 198 1.05 -1.60 25.04
CA SER A 198 1.82 -1.95 26.24
C SER A 198 0.92 -2.48 27.35
N GLY A 199 1.28 -3.66 27.89
CA GLY A 199 0.55 -4.31 28.97
C GLY A 199 -0.78 -4.95 28.58
N GLN A 200 -1.08 -5.07 27.28
CA GLN A 200 -2.29 -5.74 26.80
C GLN A 200 -1.93 -6.80 25.76
N ASP A 201 -2.55 -7.97 25.86
CA ASP A 201 -2.57 -8.95 24.77
C ASP A 201 -3.80 -8.75 23.91
N PHE A 202 -3.73 -9.19 22.65
CA PHE A 202 -4.90 -9.21 21.78
C PHE A 202 -5.91 -10.22 22.33
N PRO A 203 -7.22 -9.91 22.41
CA PRO A 203 -8.18 -10.67 23.19
C PRO A 203 -8.73 -11.89 22.44
N ASP A 204 -7.85 -12.79 21.97
CA ASP A 204 -8.18 -14.02 21.26
C ASP A 204 -7.70 -15.30 21.98
N ALA A 205 -7.25 -15.18 23.25
CA ALA A 205 -6.73 -16.31 24.01
C ALA A 205 -7.75 -17.43 24.23
N GLU A 206 -9.02 -17.09 24.45
CA GLU A 206 -10.09 -18.07 24.61
C GLU A 206 -10.37 -18.81 23.30
N ALA A 207 -10.33 -18.10 22.17
CA ALA A 207 -10.49 -18.69 20.84
C ALA A 207 -9.35 -19.66 20.51
N PHE A 208 -8.10 -19.29 20.82
CA PHE A 208 -6.95 -20.17 20.70
C PHE A 208 -7.07 -21.42 21.57
N ALA A 209 -7.49 -21.27 22.83
CA ALA A 209 -7.69 -22.40 23.75
C ALA A 209 -8.80 -23.36 23.28
N ALA A 210 -9.86 -22.82 22.65
CA ALA A 210 -10.98 -23.59 22.15
C ALA A 210 -10.64 -24.36 20.86
N ASP A 211 -9.87 -23.76 19.96
CA ASP A 211 -9.44 -24.40 18.69
C ASP A 211 -8.01 -23.97 18.31
N PRO A 212 -6.98 -24.63 18.87
CA PRO A 212 -5.58 -24.37 18.54
C PRO A 212 -5.17 -24.85 17.14
N ARG A 213 -5.97 -25.58 16.42
CA ARG A 213 -5.68 -26.17 15.10
C ARG A 213 -4.31 -26.88 15.00
N GLY A 214 -3.84 -27.46 16.12
CA GLY A 214 -2.57 -28.17 16.21
C GLY A 214 -1.34 -27.26 16.46
N PHE A 215 -1.52 -25.98 16.69
CA PHE A 215 -0.43 -25.09 17.07
C PHE A 215 -0.16 -25.13 18.58
N ASP A 216 1.13 -25.16 18.95
CA ASP A 216 1.56 -25.20 20.36
C ASP A 216 1.59 -23.80 21.01
N ASN A 217 1.58 -22.73 20.21
CA ASN A 217 1.61 -21.37 20.72
C ASN A 217 0.71 -20.42 19.92
N VAL A 218 0.24 -19.38 20.60
CA VAL A 218 -0.69 -18.41 20.05
C VAL A 218 -0.09 -17.58 18.89
N GLY A 219 1.23 -17.38 18.88
CA GLY A 219 1.89 -16.60 17.82
C GLY A 219 1.84 -17.31 16.45
N ASP A 220 2.10 -18.62 16.42
CA ASP A 220 1.99 -19.42 15.20
C ASP A 220 0.53 -19.51 14.73
N TRP A 221 -0.41 -19.69 15.67
CA TRP A 221 -1.83 -19.69 15.35
C TRP A 221 -2.33 -18.34 14.79
N ARG A 222 -1.86 -17.20 15.33
CA ARG A 222 -2.18 -15.87 14.79
C ARG A 222 -1.62 -15.67 13.39
N ARG A 223 -0.39 -16.13 13.13
CA ARG A 223 0.20 -16.08 11.77
C ARG A 223 -0.59 -16.91 10.80
N ASP A 224 -1.03 -18.10 11.21
CA ASP A 224 -1.88 -18.94 10.38
C ASP A 224 -3.22 -18.27 10.06
N ASN A 225 -3.83 -17.56 11.00
CA ASN A 225 -5.06 -16.80 10.74
C ASN A 225 -4.85 -15.74 9.62
N VAL A 226 -3.70 -15.05 9.65
CA VAL A 226 -3.36 -14.08 8.60
C VAL A 226 -3.01 -14.77 7.28
N ASN A 227 -2.26 -15.87 7.32
CA ASN A 227 -1.92 -16.65 6.14
C ASN A 227 -3.17 -17.13 5.41
N LEU A 228 -4.16 -17.66 6.14
CA LEU A 228 -5.45 -18.10 5.59
C LEU A 228 -6.19 -16.93 4.91
N ALA A 229 -6.16 -15.73 5.51
CA ALA A 229 -6.79 -14.58 4.92
C ALA A 229 -6.10 -14.14 3.61
N ILE A 230 -4.77 -14.09 3.59
CA ILE A 230 -3.98 -13.72 2.40
C ILE A 230 -4.19 -14.73 1.27
N GLU A 231 -4.13 -16.02 1.56
CA GLU A 231 -4.40 -17.07 0.57
C GLU A 231 -5.81 -16.96 0.00
N GLN A 232 -6.81 -16.75 0.86
CA GLN A 232 -8.21 -16.66 0.46
C GLN A 232 -8.45 -15.40 -0.40
N VAL A 233 -7.85 -14.26 -0.08
CA VAL A 233 -7.91 -13.04 -0.88
C VAL A 233 -7.22 -13.24 -2.23
N HIS A 234 -6.02 -13.83 -2.25
CA HIS A 234 -5.33 -14.19 -3.49
C HIS A 234 -6.22 -15.04 -4.42
N ASN A 235 -6.80 -16.11 -3.87
CA ASN A 235 -7.68 -16.99 -4.63
C ASN A 235 -8.93 -16.26 -5.14
N THR A 236 -9.50 -15.36 -4.33
CA THR A 236 -10.64 -14.53 -4.72
C THR A 236 -10.30 -13.63 -5.91
N ILE A 237 -9.20 -12.90 -5.86
CA ILE A 237 -8.76 -12.01 -6.95
C ILE A 237 -8.54 -12.83 -8.22
N ASN A 238 -7.74 -13.90 -8.16
CA ASN A 238 -7.39 -14.69 -9.33
C ASN A 238 -8.59 -15.42 -9.96
N SER A 239 -9.61 -15.76 -9.18
CA SER A 239 -10.84 -16.38 -9.70
C SER A 239 -11.72 -15.40 -10.49
N ILE A 240 -11.56 -14.08 -10.28
CA ILE A 240 -12.38 -13.02 -10.90
C ILE A 240 -11.62 -12.36 -12.04
N LYS A 241 -10.46 -11.76 -11.75
CA LYS A 241 -9.59 -11.07 -12.70
C LYS A 241 -8.11 -11.38 -12.39
N PRO A 242 -7.54 -12.42 -13.01
CA PRO A 242 -6.17 -12.87 -12.72
C PRO A 242 -5.11 -11.81 -13.06
N GLU A 243 -5.42 -10.82 -13.89
CA GLU A 243 -4.55 -9.69 -14.21
C GLU A 243 -4.47 -8.62 -13.12
N VAL A 244 -5.41 -8.60 -12.17
CA VAL A 244 -5.37 -7.70 -11.02
C VAL A 244 -4.34 -8.21 -10.03
N GLN A 245 -3.37 -7.35 -9.69
CA GLN A 245 -2.31 -7.68 -8.75
C GLN A 245 -2.80 -7.65 -7.30
N PHE A 246 -2.11 -8.38 -6.43
CA PHE A 246 -2.28 -8.28 -4.99
C PHE A 246 -0.96 -7.86 -4.34
N GLY A 247 -0.94 -6.70 -3.69
CA GLY A 247 0.23 -6.12 -3.05
C GLY A 247 0.07 -5.87 -1.56
N ILE A 248 1.19 -5.89 -0.85
CA ILE A 248 1.24 -5.62 0.59
C ILE A 248 2.32 -4.57 0.87
N SER A 249 2.02 -3.59 1.73
CA SER A 249 3.04 -2.70 2.30
C SER A 249 3.30 -3.04 3.78
N PRO A 250 4.18 -4.02 4.03
CA PRO A 250 4.49 -4.46 5.38
C PRO A 250 5.34 -3.43 6.14
N PHE A 251 5.36 -3.51 7.46
CA PHE A 251 6.38 -2.83 8.27
C PHE A 251 7.79 -3.18 7.77
N GLY A 252 8.75 -2.25 7.84
CA GLY A 252 10.04 -2.38 7.17
C GLY A 252 10.94 -3.55 7.63
N ILE A 253 10.72 -4.10 8.83
CA ILE A 253 11.50 -5.22 9.39
C ILE A 253 10.63 -6.48 9.42
N TRP A 254 11.02 -7.51 8.64
CA TRP A 254 10.38 -8.82 8.75
C TRP A 254 10.70 -9.48 10.09
N ARG A 255 11.98 -9.76 10.37
CA ARG A 255 12.53 -10.20 11.66
C ARG A 255 13.93 -9.63 11.86
N ASN A 256 14.30 -9.42 13.12
CA ASN A 256 15.69 -9.10 13.46
C ASN A 256 16.55 -10.39 13.37
N LYS A 257 17.79 -10.27 12.91
CA LYS A 257 18.69 -11.41 12.74
C LYS A 257 18.97 -12.17 14.04
N VAL A 258 18.88 -11.50 15.18
CA VAL A 258 19.03 -12.15 16.50
C VAL A 258 17.91 -13.15 16.78
N ASN A 259 16.73 -12.98 16.16
CA ASN A 259 15.56 -13.84 16.35
C ASN A 259 15.44 -14.94 15.28
N ASP A 260 15.98 -14.67 14.07
CA ASP A 260 16.00 -15.61 12.95
C ASP A 260 17.22 -15.33 12.07
N PRO A 261 18.07 -16.30 11.73
CA PRO A 261 19.27 -16.10 10.90
C PRO A 261 18.96 -15.54 9.50
N ARG A 262 17.73 -15.71 9.00
CA ARG A 262 17.26 -15.08 7.74
C ARG A 262 16.90 -13.61 7.93
N GLY A 263 16.76 -13.13 9.16
CA GLY A 263 16.37 -11.76 9.49
C GLY A 263 17.42 -10.73 9.09
N SER A 264 17.02 -9.46 9.10
CA SER A 264 17.89 -8.32 8.82
C SER A 264 18.74 -7.93 10.05
N GLU A 265 19.88 -7.28 9.81
CA GLU A 265 20.74 -6.71 10.86
C GLU A 265 20.08 -5.47 11.47
N THR A 266 19.00 -5.69 12.20
CA THR A 266 18.15 -4.66 12.80
C THR A 266 17.82 -4.98 14.25
N ASN A 267 17.25 -4.00 14.95
CA ASN A 267 16.75 -4.16 16.31
C ASN A 267 15.48 -3.28 16.46
N GLY A 268 14.35 -3.78 16.04
CA GLY A 268 13.07 -3.06 16.07
C GLY A 268 11.88 -4.01 16.11
N LEU A 269 10.67 -3.42 16.05
CA LEU A 269 9.43 -4.16 15.88
C LEU A 269 9.50 -5.03 14.62
N GLN A 270 8.86 -6.17 14.62
CA GLN A 270 8.97 -7.19 13.57
C GLN A 270 7.58 -7.59 13.06
N ASN A 271 7.44 -7.73 11.73
CA ASN A 271 6.21 -8.25 11.13
C ASN A 271 5.83 -9.62 11.68
N TYR A 272 6.79 -10.55 11.64
CA TYR A 272 6.56 -11.96 11.96
C TYR A 272 6.14 -12.18 13.41
N ASP A 273 6.86 -11.55 14.37
CA ASP A 273 6.68 -11.85 15.79
C ASP A 273 5.61 -10.99 16.46
N GLN A 274 5.37 -9.75 15.97
CA GLN A 274 4.53 -8.77 16.67
C GLN A 274 3.29 -8.35 15.90
N LEU A 275 3.34 -8.43 14.55
CA LEU A 275 2.19 -8.18 13.68
C LEU A 275 1.62 -9.49 13.09
N TYR A 276 2.27 -10.62 13.40
CA TYR A 276 1.87 -11.96 12.97
C TYR A 276 1.71 -12.10 11.46
N ALA A 277 2.57 -11.41 10.70
CA ALA A 277 2.55 -11.37 9.25
C ALA A 277 3.79 -12.06 8.67
N ASP A 278 3.60 -13.21 8.01
CA ASP A 278 4.70 -13.97 7.39
C ASP A 278 4.85 -13.63 5.91
N ILE A 279 5.38 -12.43 5.66
CA ILE A 279 5.52 -11.89 4.32
C ILE A 279 6.36 -12.80 3.42
N LEU A 280 7.43 -13.40 3.96
CA LEU A 280 8.31 -14.28 3.17
C LEU A 280 7.57 -15.53 2.70
N LEU A 281 6.70 -16.11 3.53
CA LEU A 281 5.85 -17.22 3.12
C LEU A 281 4.92 -16.81 1.98
N TRP A 282 4.31 -15.63 2.06
CA TRP A 282 3.38 -15.16 1.02
C TRP A 282 4.09 -14.91 -0.32
N MET A 283 5.30 -14.38 -0.29
CA MET A 283 6.16 -14.22 -1.48
C MET A 283 6.55 -15.59 -2.06
N GLU A 284 7.00 -16.53 -1.23
CA GLU A 284 7.39 -17.90 -1.63
C GLU A 284 6.22 -18.65 -2.28
N LYS A 285 5.04 -18.57 -1.68
CA LYS A 285 3.82 -19.21 -2.20
C LYS A 285 3.28 -18.53 -3.46
N GLY A 286 3.73 -17.30 -3.76
CA GLY A 286 3.18 -16.48 -4.85
C GLY A 286 1.75 -16.03 -4.57
N TRP A 287 1.38 -15.86 -3.29
CA TRP A 287 0.07 -15.33 -2.90
C TRP A 287 -0.02 -13.82 -3.09
N ILE A 288 1.12 -13.15 -3.20
CA ILE A 288 1.20 -11.71 -3.44
C ILE A 288 2.13 -11.43 -4.62
N ASP A 289 1.81 -10.43 -5.44
CA ASP A 289 2.52 -10.08 -6.67
C ASP A 289 3.61 -9.03 -6.44
N TYR A 290 3.50 -8.25 -5.36
CA TYR A 290 4.53 -7.29 -4.96
C TYR A 290 4.44 -6.95 -3.47
N VAL A 291 5.58 -6.50 -2.93
CA VAL A 291 5.69 -5.91 -1.59
C VAL A 291 6.23 -4.49 -1.67
N VAL A 292 5.76 -3.64 -0.75
CA VAL A 292 6.22 -2.27 -0.57
C VAL A 292 6.62 -2.05 0.89
N PRO A 293 7.73 -2.67 1.38
CA PRO A 293 8.15 -2.52 2.77
C PRO A 293 8.38 -1.04 3.11
N GLN A 294 7.85 -0.62 4.25
CA GLN A 294 7.88 0.77 4.73
C GLN A 294 9.24 1.08 5.36
N LEU A 295 10.23 1.49 4.55
CA LEU A 295 11.58 1.81 5.01
C LEU A 295 11.67 3.29 5.42
N TYR A 296 11.04 3.65 6.52
CA TYR A 296 10.86 5.03 6.96
C TYR A 296 12.01 5.52 7.87
N TRP A 297 13.22 5.04 7.63
CA TRP A 297 14.44 5.42 8.35
C TRP A 297 15.49 6.00 7.41
N GLU A 298 16.43 6.75 7.97
CA GLU A 298 17.58 7.28 7.23
C GLU A 298 18.64 6.20 6.96
N ILE A 299 19.45 6.42 5.93
CA ILE A 299 20.67 5.64 5.69
C ILE A 299 21.63 5.85 6.88
N GLY A 300 22.13 4.76 7.46
CA GLY A 300 23.04 4.77 8.59
C GLY A 300 22.37 4.73 9.97
N LYS A 301 21.04 4.51 10.04
CA LYS A 301 20.35 4.33 11.32
C LYS A 301 20.72 3.02 11.99
N LYS A 302 21.39 3.07 13.14
CA LYS A 302 21.94 1.88 13.83
C LYS A 302 20.94 0.75 14.06
N ILE A 303 19.68 1.07 14.38
CA ILE A 303 18.68 0.05 14.74
C ILE A 303 17.85 -0.43 13.56
N ALA A 304 17.83 0.32 12.46
CA ALA A 304 17.04 0.03 11.26
C ALA A 304 17.60 0.85 10.08
N ASP A 305 18.81 0.48 9.60
CA ASP A 305 19.45 1.18 8.50
C ASP A 305 18.69 0.94 7.20
N TYR A 306 18.36 2.03 6.50
CA TYR A 306 17.67 1.97 5.21
C TYR A 306 18.41 1.09 4.20
N GLU A 307 19.73 1.23 4.06
CA GLU A 307 20.53 0.44 3.11
C GLU A 307 20.50 -1.05 3.45
N VAL A 308 20.67 -1.38 4.73
CA VAL A 308 20.60 -2.77 5.20
C VAL A 308 19.25 -3.39 4.86
N LEU A 309 18.17 -2.68 5.12
CA LEU A 309 16.80 -3.16 4.87
C LEU A 309 16.49 -3.22 3.36
N ALA A 310 16.87 -2.22 2.58
CA ALA A 310 16.66 -2.21 1.14
C ALA A 310 17.34 -3.40 0.45
N ARG A 311 18.62 -3.69 0.79
CA ARG A 311 19.35 -4.86 0.31
C ARG A 311 18.75 -6.17 0.82
N TRP A 312 18.29 -6.18 2.06
CA TRP A 312 17.63 -7.36 2.64
C TRP A 312 16.33 -7.71 1.93
N TRP A 313 15.46 -6.74 1.66
CA TRP A 313 14.24 -6.99 0.92
C TRP A 313 14.50 -7.39 -0.53
N ALA A 314 15.45 -6.74 -1.19
CA ALA A 314 15.80 -6.99 -2.58
C ALA A 314 16.20 -8.45 -2.87
N GLN A 315 16.86 -9.13 -1.92
CA GLN A 315 17.26 -10.55 -2.09
C GLN A 315 16.09 -11.52 -2.20
N TYR A 316 14.88 -11.10 -1.78
CA TYR A 316 13.66 -11.90 -1.88
C TYR A 316 12.81 -11.56 -3.10
N ALA A 317 13.23 -10.60 -3.92
CA ALA A 317 12.57 -10.31 -5.19
C ALA A 317 12.64 -11.52 -6.13
N THR A 318 11.52 -11.84 -6.76
CA THR A 318 11.41 -12.95 -7.72
C THR A 318 10.54 -12.53 -8.90
N ASP A 319 10.49 -13.37 -9.93
CA ASP A 319 9.56 -13.16 -11.05
C ASP A 319 8.08 -13.21 -10.63
N LYS A 320 7.79 -13.83 -9.46
CA LYS A 320 6.44 -13.95 -8.92
C LYS A 320 6.07 -12.80 -8.00
N CYS A 321 7.05 -12.20 -7.31
CA CYS A 321 6.80 -11.12 -6.36
C CYS A 321 7.89 -10.05 -6.46
N ARG A 322 7.49 -8.85 -6.86
CA ARG A 322 8.38 -7.70 -7.00
C ARG A 322 8.58 -6.98 -5.68
N VAL A 323 9.72 -6.32 -5.55
CA VAL A 323 10.03 -5.46 -4.39
C VAL A 323 10.09 -4.00 -4.84
N TYR A 324 9.18 -3.21 -4.30
CA TYR A 324 9.19 -1.75 -4.36
C TYR A 324 9.49 -1.21 -2.97
N ILE A 325 10.10 -0.04 -2.85
CA ILE A 325 10.46 0.50 -1.54
C ILE A 325 9.49 1.61 -1.13
N GLY A 326 8.90 1.46 0.06
CA GLY A 326 8.11 2.49 0.71
C GLY A 326 9.00 3.56 1.33
N MET A 327 8.81 4.81 0.94
CA MET A 327 9.66 5.94 1.31
C MET A 327 8.87 7.02 2.06
N ALA A 328 9.54 7.73 2.98
CA ALA A 328 8.92 8.67 3.92
C ALA A 328 9.38 10.13 3.73
N PRO A 329 9.01 10.80 2.62
CA PRO A 329 9.40 12.19 2.40
C PRO A 329 8.85 13.17 3.46
N TYR A 330 7.86 12.77 4.27
CA TYR A 330 7.34 13.60 5.37
C TYR A 330 8.33 13.84 6.51
N HIS A 331 9.44 13.11 6.54
CA HIS A 331 10.53 13.35 7.48
C HIS A 331 11.46 14.50 7.07
N LEU A 332 11.49 14.87 5.78
CA LEU A 332 12.33 15.97 5.28
C LEU A 332 12.02 17.27 6.04
N GLY A 333 13.05 17.94 6.53
CA GLY A 333 12.95 19.21 7.24
C GLY A 333 12.27 19.14 8.62
N ASN A 334 12.01 17.94 9.14
CA ASN A 334 11.46 17.79 10.47
C ASN A 334 12.59 17.85 11.53
N PRO A 335 12.67 18.91 12.36
CA PRO A 335 13.77 19.13 13.31
C PRO A 335 13.84 18.07 14.42
N LYS A 336 12.81 17.23 14.58
CA LYS A 336 12.81 16.12 15.53
C LYS A 336 13.47 14.85 14.97
N MET A 337 13.75 14.83 13.68
CA MET A 337 14.39 13.71 13.00
C MET A 337 15.91 13.88 12.97
N ALA A 338 16.63 12.81 12.61
CA ALA A 338 18.07 12.83 12.44
C ALA A 338 18.54 13.91 11.43
N ALA A 339 19.79 14.37 11.57
CA ALA A 339 20.38 15.39 10.72
C ALA A 339 20.24 15.07 9.21
N ALA A 340 20.35 13.82 8.83
CA ALA A 340 20.18 13.36 7.43
C ALA A 340 18.88 13.86 6.78
N TRP A 341 17.80 13.98 7.54
CA TRP A 341 16.51 14.50 7.07
C TRP A 341 16.45 16.02 6.95
N ASN A 342 17.39 16.74 7.55
CA ASN A 342 17.41 18.20 7.66
C ASN A 342 18.51 18.85 6.83
N GLU A 343 19.68 18.21 6.68
CA GLU A 343 20.88 18.79 6.06
C GLU A 343 21.04 18.44 4.58
N GLY A 344 20.27 17.51 4.08
CA GLY A 344 20.29 17.07 2.70
C GLY A 344 18.93 16.57 2.27
N ASN A 345 18.82 16.19 1.00
CA ASN A 345 17.63 15.50 0.54
C ASN A 345 17.86 14.00 0.71
N GLU A 346 17.51 13.47 1.90
CA GLU A 346 17.67 12.04 2.21
C GLU A 346 16.92 11.15 1.22
N ILE A 347 15.73 11.56 0.76
CA ILE A 347 14.98 10.84 -0.28
C ILE A 347 15.81 10.70 -1.56
N CYS A 348 16.49 11.76 -1.99
CA CYS A 348 17.38 11.68 -3.15
C CYS A 348 18.58 10.75 -2.94
N ARG A 349 19.11 10.66 -1.72
CA ARG A 349 20.18 9.70 -1.36
C ARG A 349 19.67 8.27 -1.45
N GLN A 350 18.51 8.01 -0.87
CA GLN A 350 17.85 6.72 -0.90
C GLN A 350 17.51 6.29 -2.34
N LEU A 351 17.00 7.18 -3.17
CA LEU A 351 16.72 6.90 -4.58
C LEU A 351 17.98 6.53 -5.38
N ARG A 352 19.11 7.24 -5.16
CA ARG A 352 20.38 6.88 -5.79
C ARG A 352 20.84 5.48 -5.34
N LEU A 353 20.69 5.19 -4.07
CA LEU A 353 21.02 3.87 -3.52
C LEU A 353 20.15 2.77 -4.14
N ASN A 354 18.83 2.95 -4.19
CA ASN A 354 17.91 1.98 -4.79
C ASN A 354 18.31 1.61 -6.22
N ARG A 355 18.76 2.58 -7.04
CA ARG A 355 19.24 2.33 -8.41
C ARG A 355 20.50 1.45 -8.50
N THR A 356 21.18 1.22 -7.39
CA THR A 356 22.38 0.36 -7.31
C THR A 356 22.09 -1.04 -6.77
N ILE A 357 20.83 -1.32 -6.40
CA ILE A 357 20.43 -2.57 -5.77
C ILE A 357 19.57 -3.36 -6.76
N ASP A 358 20.10 -4.46 -7.25
CA ASP A 358 19.34 -5.41 -8.08
C ASP A 358 18.15 -5.97 -7.27
N GLY A 359 17.00 -6.14 -7.92
CA GLY A 359 15.77 -6.62 -7.28
C GLY A 359 14.83 -5.51 -6.80
N ILE A 360 15.29 -4.24 -6.68
CA ILE A 360 14.39 -3.10 -6.44
C ILE A 360 13.90 -2.57 -7.79
N THR A 361 12.60 -2.63 -8.02
CA THR A 361 11.97 -2.24 -9.29
C THR A 361 10.95 -1.13 -9.14
N GLY A 362 11.01 -0.36 -8.05
CA GLY A 362 10.13 0.78 -7.84
C GLY A 362 10.16 1.39 -6.46
N GLU A 363 9.49 2.53 -6.35
CA GLU A 363 9.26 3.23 -5.08
C GLU A 363 7.80 3.68 -4.94
N CYS A 364 7.37 3.80 -3.68
CA CYS A 364 6.11 4.41 -3.31
C CYS A 364 6.33 5.42 -2.17
N TYR A 365 5.74 6.61 -2.30
CA TYR A 365 5.96 7.72 -1.36
C TYR A 365 4.76 7.92 -0.43
N PHE A 366 5.02 8.05 0.88
CA PHE A 366 3.99 8.33 1.87
C PHE A 366 4.27 9.64 2.61
N PRO A 367 3.28 10.51 2.76
CA PRO A 367 2.02 10.58 2.02
C PRO A 367 2.11 11.49 0.79
N SER A 368 1.09 11.48 -0.06
CA SER A 368 1.07 12.22 -1.32
C SER A 368 1.11 13.73 -1.14
N ASN A 369 0.52 14.27 -0.07
CA ASN A 369 0.47 15.71 0.18
C ASN A 369 1.86 16.37 0.31
N VAL A 370 2.88 15.59 0.66
CA VAL A 370 4.27 16.07 0.76
C VAL A 370 4.85 16.30 -0.64
N LEU A 371 4.53 15.43 -1.60
CA LEU A 371 4.90 15.60 -3.00
C LEU A 371 4.19 16.81 -3.62
N LEU A 372 2.88 16.93 -3.38
CA LEU A 372 2.06 18.04 -3.89
C LEU A 372 2.53 19.41 -3.37
N LYS A 373 3.04 19.47 -2.15
CA LYS A 373 3.64 20.68 -1.56
C LYS A 373 5.08 20.90 -1.99
N ASN A 374 5.64 20.01 -2.79
CA ASN A 374 7.04 20.01 -3.20
C ASN A 374 8.02 20.24 -2.03
N HIS A 375 7.75 19.55 -0.92
CA HIS A 375 8.49 19.75 0.33
C HIS A 375 9.98 19.45 0.12
N HIS A 376 10.85 20.37 0.49
CA HIS A 376 12.30 20.29 0.23
C HIS A 376 12.66 19.96 -1.24
N ASN A 377 11.88 20.44 -2.21
CA ASN A 377 12.07 20.23 -3.65
C ASN A 377 12.08 18.75 -4.06
N VAL A 378 11.38 17.88 -3.32
CA VAL A 378 11.34 16.46 -3.62
C VAL A 378 10.65 16.19 -4.96
N ALA A 379 9.52 16.86 -5.24
CA ALA A 379 8.79 16.71 -6.50
C ALA A 379 9.62 17.16 -7.71
N ASP A 380 10.34 18.29 -7.60
CA ASP A 380 11.25 18.76 -8.64
C ASP A 380 12.40 17.78 -8.87
N SER A 381 12.94 17.20 -7.80
CA SER A 381 13.98 16.16 -7.90
C SER A 381 13.48 14.91 -8.63
N LEU A 382 12.24 14.49 -8.36
CA LEU A 382 11.61 13.37 -9.09
C LEU A 382 11.50 13.70 -10.57
N LYS A 383 10.89 14.83 -10.93
CA LYS A 383 10.68 15.28 -12.32
C LYS A 383 11.98 15.38 -13.11
N GLN A 384 12.99 16.04 -12.55
CA GLN A 384 14.18 16.47 -13.29
C GLN A 384 15.29 15.42 -13.28
N VAL A 385 15.40 14.61 -12.23
CA VAL A 385 16.56 13.73 -12.00
C VAL A 385 16.18 12.25 -12.05
N PHE A 386 15.14 11.85 -11.32
CA PHE A 386 14.86 10.41 -11.13
C PHE A 386 13.84 9.87 -12.13
N TYR A 387 12.87 10.69 -12.55
CA TYR A 387 11.80 10.31 -13.47
C TYR A 387 11.64 11.31 -14.62
N PRO A 388 12.71 11.58 -15.39
CA PRO A 388 12.68 12.63 -16.44
C PRO A 388 11.75 12.26 -17.61
N THR A 389 11.41 10.98 -17.76
CA THR A 389 10.51 10.46 -18.78
C THR A 389 9.52 9.49 -18.18
N TYR A 390 8.31 9.43 -18.73
CA TYR A 390 7.32 8.46 -18.34
C TYR A 390 7.76 7.03 -18.72
N VAL A 391 7.46 6.08 -17.84
CA VAL A 391 7.49 4.64 -18.11
C VAL A 391 6.21 4.01 -17.56
N PRO A 392 5.68 2.93 -18.18
CA PRO A 392 4.49 2.27 -17.65
C PRO A 392 4.77 1.61 -16.29
N ALA A 393 3.73 1.46 -15.49
CA ALA A 393 3.81 0.66 -14.27
C ALA A 393 4.01 -0.83 -14.61
N PRO A 394 4.75 -1.60 -13.78
CA PRO A 394 4.84 -3.05 -13.93
C PRO A 394 3.47 -3.69 -13.70
N ARG A 395 3.06 -4.58 -14.60
CA ARG A 395 1.82 -5.36 -14.50
C ARG A 395 2.11 -6.87 -14.42
N LYS A 396 1.10 -7.64 -14.01
CA LYS A 396 1.15 -9.09 -13.91
C LYS A 396 1.27 -9.75 -15.29
#